data_b4b6d6f7ac2446e6b15fd5ea1652a711
#
_entry.id   b4b6d6f7ac2446e6b15fd5ea1652a711
#
_cell.length_a   1.000
_cell.length_b   1.000
_cell.length_c   1.000
_cell.angle_alpha   90.00
_cell.angle_beta   90.00
_cell.angle_gamma   90.00
#
_symmetry.space_group_name_H-M   'P 1'
#
loop_
_entity.id
_entity.type
_entity.pdbx_description
1 polymer ?
#
loop_
_entity_poly.entity_id
_entity_poly.type
_entity_poly.pdbx_seq_one_letter_code
_entity_poly.pdbx_strand_id
1 'polypeptide(L)'
;MIIGQYDQAFQLKELKNQFGDLIEEDSEDVVVNRLYGCFQEGNASKIFLDDNSDHLLTAWDQDFIREARDWVKNTFRSVDPVDQNFYANIRFYILILQLIGGIGLFFLLIPIISSKL
;
A
#
# COMPACT_ATOMS: atom_id res chain seq x y z
N MET A 1 -10.22 0.54 -5.63
CA MET A 1 -10.26 0.34 -4.16
C MET A 1 -9.15 -0.60 -3.75
N ILE A 2 -8.54 -0.42 -2.57
CA ILE A 2 -7.43 -1.26 -2.08
C ILE A 2 -7.76 -1.69 -0.65
N ILE A 3 -7.61 -2.98 -0.34
CA ILE A 3 -7.91 -3.54 0.99
C ILE A 3 -6.98 -4.71 1.30
N GLY A 4 -6.60 -4.88 2.57
CA GLY A 4 -5.92 -6.07 3.07
C GLY A 4 -6.90 -7.16 3.49
N GLN A 5 -6.51 -8.42 3.35
CA GLN A 5 -7.37 -9.56 3.74
C GLN A 5 -7.70 -9.55 5.24
N TYR A 6 -6.80 -9.04 6.06
CA TYR A 6 -6.96 -8.95 7.52
C TYR A 6 -7.36 -7.55 7.99
N ASP A 7 -7.89 -6.71 7.08
CA ASP A 7 -8.35 -5.37 7.42
C ASP A 7 -9.55 -5.45 8.37
N GLN A 8 -9.38 -4.86 9.57
CA GLN A 8 -10.42 -4.85 10.60
C GLN A 8 -11.34 -3.62 10.50
N ALA A 9 -10.93 -2.60 9.76
CA ALA A 9 -11.70 -1.37 9.61
C ALA A 9 -12.73 -1.46 8.48
N PHE A 10 -12.43 -2.23 7.43
CA PHE A 10 -13.28 -2.38 6.27
C PHE A 10 -13.58 -3.85 5.98
N GLN A 11 -14.85 -4.15 5.75
CA GLN A 11 -15.26 -5.51 5.37
C GLN A 11 -15.29 -5.65 3.85
N LEU A 12 -14.63 -6.69 3.33
CA LEU A 12 -14.60 -6.98 1.90
C LEU A 12 -16.00 -7.07 1.28
N LYS A 13 -16.97 -7.62 2.02
CA LYS A 13 -18.37 -7.74 1.55
C LYS A 13 -18.99 -6.37 1.28
N GLU A 14 -18.79 -5.41 2.16
CA GLU A 14 -19.31 -4.06 2.01
C GLU A 14 -18.65 -3.34 0.82
N LEU A 15 -17.33 -3.50 0.66
CA LEU A 15 -16.61 -2.98 -0.49
C LEU A 15 -17.08 -3.58 -1.82
N LYS A 16 -17.38 -4.89 -1.85
CA LYS A 16 -17.94 -5.54 -3.04
C LYS A 16 -19.32 -5.00 -3.38
N ASN A 17 -20.18 -4.72 -2.38
CA ASN A 17 -21.49 -4.11 -2.63
C ASN A 17 -21.33 -2.72 -3.26
N GLN A 18 -20.53 -1.85 -2.64
CA GLN A 18 -20.29 -0.51 -3.18
C GLN A 18 -19.63 -0.52 -4.56
N PHE A 19 -18.76 -1.49 -4.81
CA PHE A 19 -18.10 -1.65 -6.10
C PHE A 19 -19.06 -2.20 -7.16
N GLY A 20 -19.91 -3.17 -6.81
CA GLY A 20 -20.95 -3.69 -7.69
C GLY A 20 -21.90 -2.58 -8.15
N ASP A 21 -22.35 -1.73 -7.23
CA ASP A 21 -23.17 -0.55 -7.55
C ASP A 21 -22.44 0.40 -8.54
N LEU A 22 -21.12 0.54 -8.42
CA LEU A 22 -20.31 1.40 -9.29
C LEU A 22 -20.20 0.86 -10.73
N ILE A 23 -20.09 -0.47 -10.88
CA ILE A 23 -19.87 -1.12 -12.17
C ILE A 23 -21.16 -1.74 -12.75
N GLU A 24 -22.30 -1.54 -12.07
CA GLU A 24 -23.62 -2.10 -12.44
C GLU A 24 -23.64 -3.64 -12.51
N GLU A 25 -22.89 -4.31 -11.62
CA GLU A 25 -22.86 -5.76 -11.45
C GLU A 25 -23.33 -6.18 -10.05
N ASP A 26 -23.81 -7.41 -9.91
CA ASP A 26 -24.16 -7.96 -8.60
C ASP A 26 -22.88 -8.16 -7.76
N SER A 27 -22.96 -7.84 -6.49
CA SER A 27 -21.81 -7.95 -5.58
C SER A 27 -21.24 -9.37 -5.46
N GLU A 28 -22.07 -10.40 -5.73
CA GLU A 28 -21.63 -11.80 -5.72
C GLU A 28 -20.75 -12.11 -6.95
N ASP A 29 -20.98 -11.43 -8.07
CA ASP A 29 -20.23 -11.61 -9.32
C ASP A 29 -18.93 -10.78 -9.35
N VAL A 30 -18.76 -9.84 -8.42
CA VAL A 30 -17.54 -9.04 -8.32
C VAL A 30 -16.33 -9.91 -7.95
N VAL A 31 -15.38 -9.99 -8.87
CA VAL A 31 -14.11 -10.71 -8.69
C VAL A 31 -13.01 -9.72 -8.25
N VAL A 32 -12.40 -9.97 -7.08
CA VAL A 32 -11.26 -9.18 -6.61
C VAL A 32 -10.03 -9.38 -7.51
N ASN A 33 -9.14 -8.42 -7.51
CA ASN A 33 -7.90 -8.42 -8.32
C ASN A 33 -8.13 -8.45 -9.84
N ARG A 34 -9.37 -8.25 -10.29
CA ARG A 34 -9.74 -8.12 -11.70
C ARG A 34 -9.93 -6.65 -12.07
N LEU A 35 -9.41 -6.26 -13.24
CA LEU A 35 -9.67 -4.95 -13.83
C LEU A 35 -11.03 -4.97 -14.55
N TYR A 36 -11.89 -4.01 -14.22
CA TYR A 36 -13.14 -3.71 -14.90
C TYR A 36 -12.99 -2.41 -15.68
N GLY A 37 -13.56 -2.36 -16.89
CA GLY A 37 -13.35 -1.21 -17.78
C GLY A 37 -11.93 -1.14 -18.34
N CYS A 38 -11.53 0.04 -18.78
CA CYS A 38 -10.18 0.26 -19.29
C CYS A 38 -9.66 1.68 -19.01
N PHE A 39 -8.34 1.82 -18.90
CA PHE A 39 -7.69 3.11 -18.62
C PHE A 39 -7.85 4.10 -19.78
N GLN A 40 -7.97 3.62 -21.02
CA GLN A 40 -8.08 4.47 -22.20
C GLN A 40 -9.40 5.25 -22.23
N GLU A 41 -10.48 4.64 -21.72
CA GLU A 41 -11.82 5.25 -21.64
C GLU A 41 -12.04 6.01 -20.33
N GLY A 42 -11.09 5.91 -19.38
CA GLY A 42 -11.20 6.56 -18.07
C GLY A 42 -12.20 5.90 -17.12
N ASN A 43 -12.66 4.69 -17.43
CA ASN A 43 -13.63 3.93 -16.63
C ASN A 43 -13.00 2.72 -15.91
N ALA A 44 -11.68 2.62 -15.89
CA ALA A 44 -10.97 1.56 -15.20
C ALA A 44 -11.32 1.51 -13.71
N SER A 45 -11.70 0.33 -13.22
CA SER A 45 -12.05 0.10 -11.82
C SER A 45 -11.53 -1.26 -11.36
N LYS A 46 -11.09 -1.37 -10.10
CA LYS A 46 -10.57 -2.62 -9.52
C LYS A 46 -10.68 -2.60 -8.01
N ILE A 47 -11.01 -3.75 -7.41
CA ILE A 47 -10.72 -4.02 -6.00
C ILE A 47 -9.42 -4.81 -5.96
N PHE A 48 -8.37 -4.20 -5.40
CA PHE A 48 -7.14 -4.91 -5.07
C PHE A 48 -7.25 -5.45 -3.65
N LEU A 49 -7.22 -6.76 -3.51
CA LEU A 49 -7.17 -7.48 -2.25
C LEU A 49 -5.77 -8.07 -2.09
N ASP A 50 -5.08 -7.62 -1.04
CA ASP A 50 -3.81 -8.18 -0.63
C ASP A 50 -4.03 -9.28 0.42
N ASP A 51 -3.28 -10.38 0.31
CA ASP A 51 -3.50 -11.61 1.10
C ASP A 51 -2.76 -11.64 2.43
N ASN A 52 -1.89 -10.67 2.71
CA ASN A 52 -1.00 -10.71 3.87
C ASN A 52 -1.00 -9.43 4.73
N SER A 53 -1.77 -8.39 4.37
CA SER A 53 -1.76 -7.12 5.08
C SER A 53 -3.03 -6.86 5.89
N ASP A 54 -2.89 -6.05 6.94
CA ASP A 54 -3.96 -5.46 7.73
C ASP A 54 -4.06 -3.95 7.51
N HIS A 55 -5.01 -3.30 8.15
CA HIS A 55 -5.24 -1.85 8.00
C HIS A 55 -4.03 -0.98 8.36
N LEU A 56 -3.22 -1.38 9.33
CA LEU A 56 -2.07 -0.61 9.80
C LEU A 56 -0.84 -0.79 8.91
N LEU A 57 -0.67 -1.98 8.33
CA LEU A 57 0.50 -2.33 7.55
C LEU A 57 0.38 -1.95 6.07
N THR A 58 -0.82 -1.65 5.58
CA THR A 58 -1.06 -1.28 4.17
C THR A 58 -0.12 -0.20 3.64
N ALA A 59 0.19 0.83 4.44
CA ALA A 59 1.07 1.92 4.03
C ALA A 59 2.54 1.50 3.82
N TRP A 60 2.92 0.33 4.33
CA TRP A 60 4.27 -0.22 4.29
C TRP A 60 4.37 -1.46 3.42
N ASP A 61 3.23 -2.03 3.01
CA ASP A 61 3.17 -3.21 2.20
C ASP A 61 3.65 -2.94 0.77
N GLN A 62 4.48 -3.88 0.24
CA GLN A 62 5.06 -3.72 -1.10
C GLN A 62 4.04 -3.83 -2.21
N ASP A 63 3.10 -4.74 -2.05
CA ASP A 63 2.15 -5.06 -3.11
C ASP A 63 1.12 -3.95 -3.24
N PHE A 64 0.71 -3.33 -2.12
CA PHE A 64 -0.08 -2.10 -2.12
C PHE A 64 0.63 -0.94 -2.83
N ILE A 65 1.90 -0.71 -2.48
CA ILE A 65 2.67 0.40 -3.05
C ILE A 65 2.90 0.18 -4.55
N ARG A 66 3.16 -1.06 -4.98
CA ARG A 66 3.32 -1.42 -6.39
C ARG A 66 2.02 -1.25 -7.16
N GLU A 67 0.92 -1.78 -6.63
CA GLU A 67 -0.39 -1.66 -7.27
C GLU A 67 -0.79 -0.18 -7.43
N ALA A 68 -0.62 0.63 -6.38
CA ALA A 68 -0.91 2.06 -6.44
C ALA A 68 -0.04 2.77 -7.49
N ARG A 69 1.27 2.48 -7.55
CA ARG A 69 2.18 3.01 -8.56
C ARG A 69 1.75 2.64 -9.97
N ASP A 70 1.44 1.35 -10.18
CA ASP A 70 1.09 0.84 -11.50
C ASP A 70 -0.26 1.40 -11.97
N TRP A 71 -1.19 1.59 -11.03
CA TRP A 71 -2.44 2.28 -11.29
C TRP A 71 -2.23 3.71 -11.78
N VAL A 72 -1.41 4.50 -11.07
CA VAL A 72 -1.07 5.87 -11.45
C VAL A 72 -0.40 5.91 -12.82
N LYS A 73 0.58 5.04 -13.08
CA LYS A 73 1.26 4.96 -14.38
C LYS A 73 0.29 4.65 -15.52
N ASN A 74 -0.61 3.71 -15.35
CA ASN A 74 -1.60 3.33 -16.35
C ASN A 74 -2.61 4.46 -16.60
N THR A 75 -3.03 5.16 -15.54
CA THR A 75 -3.99 6.28 -15.64
C THR A 75 -3.40 7.45 -16.41
N PHE A 76 -2.15 7.81 -16.15
CA PHE A 76 -1.49 8.95 -16.79
C PHE A 76 -0.73 8.57 -18.04
N ARG A 77 -0.84 7.33 -18.51
CA ARG A 77 -0.16 6.82 -19.71
C ARG A 77 1.34 7.11 -19.69
N SER A 78 1.97 6.94 -18.53
CA SER A 78 3.39 7.16 -18.38
C SER A 78 4.16 6.27 -19.34
N VAL A 79 5.03 6.88 -20.16
CA VAL A 79 5.87 6.17 -21.12
C VAL A 79 7.13 5.64 -20.45
N ASP A 80 7.34 5.96 -19.17
CA ASP A 80 8.51 5.50 -18.44
C ASP A 80 8.52 3.98 -18.32
N PRO A 81 9.65 3.35 -18.66
CA PRO A 81 9.77 1.89 -18.50
C PRO A 81 9.47 1.52 -17.05
N VAL A 82 8.82 0.37 -16.89
CA VAL A 82 8.57 -0.19 -15.56
C VAL A 82 9.91 -0.29 -14.84
N ASP A 83 10.08 0.49 -13.78
CA ASP A 83 11.27 0.41 -12.93
C ASP A 83 11.29 -0.95 -12.23
N GLN A 84 12.04 -1.89 -12.81
CA GLN A 84 12.17 -3.24 -12.27
C GLN A 84 12.90 -3.24 -10.92
N ASN A 85 13.64 -2.16 -10.62
CA ASN A 85 14.38 -1.98 -9.37
C ASN A 85 13.62 -1.12 -8.35
N PHE A 86 12.30 -1.06 -8.44
CA PHE A 86 11.49 -0.33 -7.47
C PHE A 86 11.46 -1.06 -6.12
N TYR A 87 12.20 -0.51 -5.17
CA TYR A 87 12.26 -1.01 -3.80
C TYR A 87 11.22 -0.32 -2.92
N ALA A 88 10.01 -0.84 -2.88
CA ALA A 88 8.93 -0.29 -2.05
C ALA A 88 9.31 -0.22 -0.56
N ASN A 89 10.13 -1.18 -0.11
CA ASN A 89 10.53 -1.30 1.31
C ASN A 89 11.69 -0.41 1.73
N ILE A 90 12.31 0.34 0.83
CA ILE A 90 13.50 1.13 1.19
C ILE A 90 13.19 2.11 2.35
N ARG A 91 11.98 2.66 2.39
CA ARG A 91 11.51 3.54 3.47
C ARG A 91 11.51 2.83 4.82
N PHE A 92 11.07 1.58 4.86
CA PHE A 92 11.02 0.77 6.07
C PHE A 92 12.43 0.49 6.60
N TYR A 93 13.36 0.12 5.73
CA TYR A 93 14.75 -0.11 6.11
C TYR A 93 15.42 1.17 6.62
N ILE A 94 15.17 2.31 5.99
CA ILE A 94 15.66 3.61 6.45
C ILE A 94 15.11 3.93 7.85
N LEU A 95 13.82 3.71 8.11
CA LEU A 95 13.20 3.94 9.40
C LEU A 95 13.80 3.07 10.50
N ILE A 96 14.01 1.77 10.23
CA ILE A 96 14.67 0.85 11.17
C ILE A 96 16.10 1.32 11.46
N LEU A 97 16.84 1.71 10.43
CA LEU A 97 18.22 2.19 10.60
C LEU A 97 18.27 3.48 11.44
N GLN A 98 17.34 4.41 11.22
CA GLN A 98 17.20 5.64 12.01
C GLN A 98 16.86 5.33 13.48
N LEU A 99 15.96 4.38 13.73
CA LEU A 99 15.59 3.96 15.08
C LEU A 99 16.80 3.36 15.82
N ILE A 100 17.52 2.44 15.19
CA ILE A 100 18.74 1.84 15.77
C ILE A 100 19.79 2.91 16.02
N GLY A 101 20.04 3.81 15.07
CA GLY A 101 20.99 4.91 15.20
C GLY A 101 20.62 5.89 16.32
N GLY A 102 19.34 6.24 16.44
CA GLY A 102 18.82 7.11 17.49
C GLY A 102 18.99 6.50 18.88
N ILE A 103 18.63 5.22 19.04
CA ILE A 103 18.81 4.49 20.30
C ILE A 103 20.30 4.38 20.66
N GLY A 104 21.16 4.05 19.71
CA GLY A 104 22.60 3.98 19.90
C GLY A 104 23.18 5.31 20.35
N LEU A 105 22.80 6.40 19.68
CA LEU A 105 23.22 7.76 20.06
C LEU A 105 22.77 8.13 21.47
N PHE A 106 21.52 7.78 21.83
CA PHE A 106 21.00 8.02 23.17
C PHE A 106 21.86 7.35 24.26
N PHE A 107 22.20 6.06 24.09
CA PHE A 107 23.06 5.35 25.02
C PHE A 107 24.51 5.92 25.11
N LEU A 108 25.03 6.45 24.00
CA LEU A 108 26.35 7.10 24.00
C LEU A 108 26.32 8.45 24.71
N LEU A 109 25.22 9.19 24.67
CA LEU A 109 25.11 10.50 25.29
C LEU A 109 24.83 10.47 26.80
N ILE A 110 24.15 9.44 27.31
CA ILE A 110 23.82 9.29 28.74
C ILE A 110 25.05 9.45 29.66
N PRO A 111 26.15 8.69 29.47
CA PRO A 111 27.31 8.80 30.34
C PRO A 111 27.99 10.17 30.24
N ILE A 112 27.96 10.81 29.07
CA ILE A 112 28.54 12.13 28.86
C ILE A 112 27.77 13.21 29.64
N ILE A 113 26.44 13.13 29.61
CA ILE A 113 25.57 14.07 30.34
C ILE A 113 25.64 13.80 31.83
N SER A 114 25.57 12.53 32.25
CA SER A 114 25.65 12.14 33.67
C SER A 114 26.97 12.51 34.33
N SER A 115 28.08 12.55 33.58
CA SER A 115 29.40 12.95 34.14
C SER A 115 29.54 14.46 34.35
N LYS A 116 28.59 15.27 33.87
CA LYS A 116 28.62 16.74 34.03
C LYS A 116 27.58 17.27 35.00
N LEU A 117 26.71 16.40 35.52
CA LEU A 117 25.78 16.66 36.61
C LEU A 117 26.36 16.24 37.95
#